data_5b977e0bda9319ab29f8d7840e47e168
#
_entry.id   5b977e0bda9319ab29f8d7840e47e168
#
_cell.length_a   1.000
_cell.length_b   1.000
_cell.length_c   1.000
_cell.angle_alpha   90.00
_cell.angle_beta   90.00
_cell.angle_gamma   90.00
#
_symmetry.space_group_name_H-M   'P 1'
#
loop_
_entity.id
_entity.type
_entity.pdbx_description
1 polymer ?
#
loop_
_entity_poly.entity_id
_entity_poly.type
_entity_poly.pdbx_seq_one_letter_code
_entity_poly.pdbx_strand_id
1 'polypeptide(L)'
;MKEELYTIPVNDAFAADCECPLCAMRKELEQNAIEYTMGPSYMEDDNRALTDEQGFCMVHIKTLYEQNNRLGLALMLQTHMMKTTKDLKALSVKKPVGSGLLKKDKTIAICKAM
;
A
#
# COMPACT_ATOMS: atom_id res chain seq x y z
N MET A 1 12.40 -25.55 -20.53
CA MET A 1 12.76 -24.74 -19.36
C MET A 1 11.65 -24.86 -18.35
N LYS A 2 11.94 -25.12 -17.09
CA LYS A 2 10.93 -25.00 -16.04
C LYS A 2 10.66 -23.50 -15.85
N GLU A 3 9.48 -23.03 -16.23
CA GLU A 3 9.05 -21.69 -15.90
C GLU A 3 8.88 -21.63 -14.37
N GLU A 4 9.68 -20.80 -13.75
CA GLU A 4 9.52 -20.53 -12.32
C GLU A 4 8.44 -19.47 -12.16
N LEU A 5 7.58 -19.65 -11.16
CA LEU A 5 6.34 -18.86 -10.96
C LEU A 5 6.58 -17.33 -11.00
N TYR A 6 7.74 -16.88 -10.55
CA TYR A 6 8.12 -15.46 -10.53
C TYR A 6 8.67 -14.93 -11.86
N THR A 7 8.95 -15.81 -12.84
CA THR A 7 9.38 -15.37 -14.17
C THR A 7 8.21 -15.16 -15.13
N ILE A 8 7.01 -15.67 -14.79
CA ILE A 8 5.82 -15.55 -15.64
C ILE A 8 5.49 -14.08 -15.95
N PRO A 9 5.35 -13.17 -14.96
CA PRO A 9 5.02 -11.77 -15.25
C PRO A 9 6.05 -11.06 -16.11
N VAL A 10 7.32 -11.48 -16.00
CA VAL A 10 8.41 -10.93 -16.82
C VAL A 10 8.27 -11.40 -18.26
N ASN A 11 8.10 -12.70 -18.46
CA ASN A 11 7.95 -13.29 -19.79
C ASN A 11 6.71 -12.73 -20.50
N ASP A 12 5.58 -12.59 -19.79
CA ASP A 12 4.35 -12.05 -20.33
C ASP A 12 4.50 -10.58 -20.75
N ALA A 13 5.17 -9.78 -19.91
CA ALA A 13 5.43 -8.37 -20.22
C ALA A 13 6.34 -8.18 -21.46
N PHE A 14 7.32 -9.05 -21.64
CA PHE A 14 8.21 -9.00 -22.80
C PHE A 14 7.61 -9.65 -24.06
N ALA A 15 6.60 -10.52 -23.90
CA ALA A 15 5.84 -11.08 -25.00
C ALA A 15 4.73 -10.16 -25.50
N ALA A 16 4.28 -9.21 -24.67
CA ALA A 16 3.26 -8.24 -25.02
C ALA A 16 3.77 -7.23 -26.05
N ASP A 17 2.93 -6.90 -27.04
CA ASP A 17 3.23 -5.83 -28.02
C ASP A 17 3.02 -4.45 -27.36
N CYS A 18 4.04 -3.96 -26.66
CA CYS A 18 4.01 -2.68 -25.94
C CYS A 18 5.36 -1.94 -26.07
N GLU A 19 5.30 -0.62 -26.01
CA GLU A 19 6.51 0.23 -26.11
C GLU A 19 7.52 0.00 -24.96
N CYS A 20 7.02 -0.32 -23.78
CA CYS A 20 7.84 -0.49 -22.58
C CYS A 20 7.38 -1.70 -21.75
N PRO A 21 8.02 -2.86 -21.89
CA PRO A 21 7.69 -4.05 -21.09
C PRO A 21 7.79 -3.83 -19.58
N LEU A 22 8.77 -3.04 -19.13
CA LEU A 22 8.93 -2.73 -17.71
C LEU A 22 7.76 -1.89 -17.17
N CYS A 23 7.24 -0.96 -17.98
CA CYS A 23 6.06 -0.15 -17.61
C CYS A 23 4.80 -1.02 -17.58
N ALA A 24 4.66 -1.96 -18.51
CA ALA A 24 3.55 -2.92 -18.54
C ALA A 24 3.58 -3.81 -17.29
N MET A 25 4.72 -4.40 -16.98
CA MET A 25 4.91 -5.23 -15.79
C MET A 25 4.63 -4.47 -14.50
N ARG A 26 5.11 -3.24 -14.37
CA ARG A 26 4.83 -2.38 -13.20
C ARG A 26 3.33 -2.16 -13.03
N LYS A 27 2.62 -1.84 -14.11
CA LYS A 27 1.17 -1.60 -14.08
C LYS A 27 0.40 -2.85 -13.67
N GLU A 28 0.79 -4.01 -14.17
CA GLU A 28 0.19 -5.29 -13.82
C GLU A 28 0.43 -5.64 -12.35
N LEU A 29 1.66 -5.50 -11.86
CA LEU A 29 1.98 -5.74 -10.45
C LEU A 29 1.23 -4.79 -9.52
N GLU A 30 1.10 -3.52 -9.88
CA GLU A 30 0.31 -2.55 -9.13
C GLU A 30 -1.17 -2.94 -9.09
N GLN A 31 -1.74 -3.35 -10.22
CA GLN A 31 -3.12 -3.81 -10.30
C GLN A 31 -3.35 -5.08 -9.45
N ASN A 32 -2.45 -6.05 -9.53
CA ASN A 32 -2.52 -7.26 -8.72
C ASN A 32 -2.44 -6.95 -7.20
N ALA A 33 -1.59 -6.00 -6.81
CA ALA A 33 -1.50 -5.56 -5.42
C ALA A 33 -2.78 -4.86 -4.94
N ILE A 34 -3.42 -4.07 -5.80
CA ILE A 34 -4.71 -3.42 -5.51
C ILE A 34 -5.81 -4.48 -5.34
N GLU A 35 -5.91 -5.42 -6.26
CA GLU A 35 -6.89 -6.51 -6.20
C GLU A 35 -6.69 -7.40 -4.98
N TYR A 36 -5.44 -7.73 -4.63
CA TYR A 36 -5.11 -8.45 -3.41
C TYR A 36 -5.55 -7.68 -2.17
N THR A 37 -5.23 -6.39 -2.09
CA THR A 37 -5.56 -5.54 -0.94
C THR A 37 -7.07 -5.37 -0.77
N MET A 38 -7.83 -5.25 -1.87
CA MET A 38 -9.28 -5.08 -1.85
C MET A 38 -10.05 -6.42 -1.86
N GLY A 39 -9.34 -7.54 -2.01
CA GLY A 39 -9.87 -8.89 -1.90
C GLY A 39 -10.02 -9.35 -0.45
N PRO A 40 -10.05 -10.65 -0.18
CA PRO A 40 -10.20 -11.20 1.17
C PRO A 40 -9.13 -10.77 2.18
N SER A 41 -7.96 -10.35 1.70
CA SER A 41 -6.80 -9.98 2.52
C SER A 41 -7.02 -8.76 3.43
N TYR A 42 -8.01 -7.91 3.13
CA TYR A 42 -8.34 -6.79 4.04
C TYR A 42 -8.85 -7.26 5.41
N MET A 43 -9.26 -8.52 5.55
CA MET A 43 -9.69 -9.14 6.81
C MET A 43 -8.56 -9.86 7.54
N GLU A 44 -7.41 -10.08 6.90
CA GLU A 44 -6.27 -10.76 7.50
C GLU A 44 -5.52 -9.84 8.47
N ASP A 45 -5.22 -10.36 9.67
CA ASP A 45 -4.62 -9.58 10.75
C ASP A 45 -3.25 -8.99 10.36
N ASP A 46 -2.41 -9.76 9.68
CA ASP A 46 -1.09 -9.32 9.25
C ASP A 46 -1.17 -8.17 8.25
N ASN A 47 -2.09 -8.28 7.27
CA ASN A 47 -2.31 -7.25 6.28
C ASN A 47 -2.92 -5.99 6.91
N ARG A 48 -3.84 -6.17 7.87
CA ARG A 48 -4.43 -5.07 8.64
C ARG A 48 -3.38 -4.35 9.47
N ALA A 49 -2.52 -5.07 10.18
CA ALA A 49 -1.44 -4.48 10.97
C ALA A 49 -0.50 -3.63 10.09
N LEU A 50 -0.16 -4.12 8.90
CA LEU A 50 0.68 -3.40 7.95
C LEU A 50 -0.01 -2.14 7.43
N THR A 51 -1.27 -2.22 7.01
CA THR A 51 -2.03 -1.07 6.50
C THR A 51 -2.33 -0.04 7.59
N ASP A 52 -2.54 -0.48 8.83
CA ASP A 52 -2.74 0.40 9.98
C ASP A 52 -1.48 1.19 10.33
N GLU A 53 -0.30 0.58 10.16
CA GLU A 53 0.97 1.25 10.43
C GLU A 53 1.35 2.24 9.33
N GLN A 54 1.19 1.86 8.09
CA GLN A 54 1.77 2.57 6.96
C GLN A 54 0.76 3.47 6.23
N GLY A 55 -0.51 3.08 6.20
CA GLY A 55 -1.56 3.78 5.46
C GLY A 55 -1.35 3.74 3.94
N PHE A 56 -2.07 4.58 3.24
CA PHE A 56 -2.03 4.69 1.77
C PHE A 56 -1.78 6.13 1.34
N CYS A 57 -1.11 6.32 0.22
CA CYS A 57 -1.00 7.64 -0.39
C CYS A 57 -2.30 8.04 -1.10
N MET A 58 -2.45 9.33 -1.39
CA MET A 58 -3.66 9.87 -2.01
C MET A 58 -3.98 9.23 -3.37
N VAL A 59 -2.96 8.89 -4.15
CA VAL A 59 -3.14 8.25 -5.47
C VAL A 59 -3.75 6.87 -5.30
N HIS A 60 -3.18 6.04 -4.41
CA HIS A 60 -3.70 4.71 -4.14
C HIS A 60 -5.06 4.73 -3.45
N ILE A 61 -5.35 5.69 -2.56
CA ILE A 61 -6.70 5.85 -1.98
C ILE A 61 -7.75 6.05 -3.08
N LYS A 62 -7.47 6.89 -4.08
CA LYS A 62 -8.38 7.09 -5.22
C LYS A 62 -8.59 5.80 -6.00
N THR A 63 -7.51 5.11 -6.34
CA THR A 63 -7.58 3.85 -7.09
C THR A 63 -8.31 2.77 -6.31
N LEU A 64 -8.05 2.65 -5.00
CA LEU A 64 -8.76 1.71 -4.12
C LEU A 64 -10.25 2.06 -3.99
N TYR A 65 -10.60 3.35 -3.96
CA TYR A 65 -11.99 3.81 -3.91
C TYR A 65 -12.79 3.45 -5.18
N GLU A 66 -12.13 3.42 -6.33
CA GLU A 66 -12.73 3.01 -7.61
C GLU A 66 -13.03 1.51 -7.66
N GLN A 67 -12.42 0.72 -6.79
CA GLN A 67 -12.72 -0.71 -6.66
C GLN A 67 -14.08 -0.94 -6.01
N ASN A 68 -14.65 -2.14 -6.21
CA ASN A 68 -16.00 -2.45 -5.74
C ASN A 68 -16.14 -2.60 -4.22
N ASN A 69 -15.03 -2.88 -3.51
CA ASN A 69 -15.04 -3.14 -2.06
C ASN A 69 -14.81 -1.86 -1.25
N ARG A 70 -15.72 -0.92 -1.31
CA ARG A 70 -15.64 0.35 -0.55
C ARG A 70 -15.72 0.15 0.96
N LEU A 71 -16.43 -0.88 1.42
CA LEU A 71 -16.49 -1.22 2.84
C LEU A 71 -15.11 -1.65 3.37
N GLY A 72 -14.40 -2.51 2.63
CA GLY A 72 -13.04 -2.92 3.00
C GLY A 72 -12.09 -1.74 3.11
N LEU A 73 -12.14 -0.81 2.14
CA LEU A 73 -11.35 0.42 2.18
C LEU A 73 -11.70 1.27 3.41
N ALA A 74 -13.00 1.47 3.69
CA ALA A 74 -13.45 2.26 4.85
C ALA A 74 -12.95 1.67 6.17
N LEU A 75 -12.99 0.35 6.34
CA LEU A 75 -12.49 -0.33 7.52
C LEU A 75 -10.97 -0.18 7.69
N MET A 76 -10.20 -0.32 6.61
CA MET A 76 -8.75 -0.12 6.65
C MET A 76 -8.38 1.33 6.99
N LEU A 77 -9.04 2.30 6.39
CA LEU A 77 -8.81 3.72 6.69
C LEU A 77 -9.22 4.07 8.12
N GLN A 78 -10.33 3.54 8.62
CA GLN A 78 -10.80 3.77 9.98
C GLN A 78 -9.75 3.33 11.00
N THR A 79 -9.25 2.11 10.90
CA THR A 79 -8.25 1.58 11.87
C THR A 79 -6.91 2.31 11.77
N HIS A 80 -6.47 2.66 10.56
CA HIS A 80 -5.28 3.49 10.37
C HIS A 80 -5.44 4.88 11.03
N MET A 81 -6.57 5.55 10.84
CA MET A 81 -6.86 6.84 11.46
C MET A 81 -6.95 6.75 12.99
N MET A 82 -7.55 5.69 13.52
CA MET A 82 -7.59 5.44 14.97
C MET A 82 -6.20 5.27 15.55
N LYS A 83 -5.35 4.49 14.90
CA LYS A 83 -3.95 4.31 15.32
C LYS A 83 -3.17 5.62 15.26
N THR A 84 -3.24 6.33 14.15
CA THR A 84 -2.57 7.63 13.97
C THR A 84 -3.03 8.65 15.03
N THR A 85 -4.33 8.71 15.34
CA THR A 85 -4.88 9.58 16.38
C THR A 85 -4.33 9.21 17.76
N LYS A 86 -4.21 7.92 18.07
CA LYS A 86 -3.64 7.45 19.33
C LYS A 86 -2.16 7.85 19.45
N ASP A 87 -1.39 7.69 18.37
CA ASP A 87 0.03 8.03 18.34
C ASP A 87 0.24 9.55 18.49
N LEU A 88 -0.57 10.37 17.83
CA LEU A 88 -0.54 11.83 17.97
C LEU A 88 -0.89 12.28 19.39
N LYS A 89 -1.88 11.67 20.02
CA LYS A 89 -2.22 11.95 21.43
C LYS A 89 -1.07 11.60 22.36
N ALA A 90 -0.40 10.47 22.14
CA ALA A 90 0.76 10.07 22.94
C ALA A 90 1.94 11.04 22.77
N LEU A 91 2.13 11.62 21.59
CA LEU A 91 3.14 12.63 21.34
C LEU A 91 2.80 13.99 22.00
N SER A 92 1.53 14.38 22.02
CA SER A 92 1.09 15.64 22.64
C SER A 92 1.25 15.67 24.17
N VAL A 93 1.23 14.51 24.81
CA VAL A 93 1.44 14.38 26.28
C VAL A 93 2.93 14.44 26.64
N LYS A 94 3.84 14.12 25.73
CA LYS A 94 5.27 14.31 25.92
C LYS A 94 5.58 15.79 25.73
N LYS A 95 6.03 16.48 26.80
CA LYS A 95 6.49 17.89 26.76
C LYS A 95 7.39 18.12 25.54
N PRO A 96 7.33 19.31 24.88
CA PRO A 96 8.18 19.61 23.74
C PRO A 96 9.65 19.60 24.18
N VAL A 97 10.36 18.54 23.86
CA VAL A 97 11.81 18.51 23.86
C VAL A 97 12.22 19.24 22.58
N GLY A 98 13.03 20.30 22.75
CA GLY A 98 13.43 21.26 21.74
C GLY A 98 13.81 20.66 20.40
N SER A 99 13.55 21.42 19.38
CA SER A 99 13.88 21.31 17.97
C SER A 99 14.92 20.24 17.63
N GLY A 100 14.48 19.04 17.36
CA GLY A 100 15.28 17.98 16.79
C GLY A 100 14.59 17.43 15.57
N LEU A 101 15.19 17.71 14.41
CA LEU A 101 14.99 17.13 13.09
C LEU A 101 13.75 16.25 12.91
N LEU A 102 12.85 16.70 12.07
CA LEU A 102 11.84 15.87 11.41
C LEU A 102 12.45 14.54 10.97
N LYS A 103 12.12 13.47 11.67
CA LYS A 103 12.41 12.12 11.20
C LYS A 103 11.62 11.95 9.90
N LYS A 104 12.36 11.76 8.84
CA LYS A 104 11.88 11.48 7.49
C LYS A 104 10.79 10.41 7.53
N ASP A 105 9.59 10.77 7.11
CA ASP A 105 8.41 9.93 7.18
C ASP A 105 8.61 8.56 6.52
N LYS A 106 8.36 7.52 7.29
CA LYS A 106 8.29 6.14 6.80
C LYS A 106 7.09 5.91 5.85
N THR A 107 6.17 6.87 5.78
CA THR A 107 4.94 6.84 4.96
C THR A 107 5.22 6.72 3.45
N ILE A 108 6.44 7.06 3.01
CA ILE A 108 6.84 6.97 1.59
C ILE A 108 7.21 5.53 1.18
N ALA A 109 7.39 4.62 2.14
CA ALA A 109 7.96 3.31 1.86
C ALA A 109 6.97 2.36 1.14
N ILE A 110 5.66 2.41 1.43
CA ILE A 110 4.68 1.53 0.78
C ILE A 110 4.36 2.00 -0.64
N CYS A 111 4.23 3.31 -0.85
CA CYS A 111 4.02 3.82 -2.21
C CYS A 111 5.21 3.54 -3.13
N LYS A 112 6.39 3.19 -2.56
CA LYS A 112 7.56 2.73 -3.33
C LYS A 112 7.62 1.22 -3.50
N ALA A 113 6.93 0.45 -2.65
CA ALA A 113 6.87 -1.01 -2.72
C ALA A 113 5.66 -1.51 -3.55
N MET A 114 4.63 -0.68 -3.73
CA MET A 114 3.58 -0.87 -4.71
C MET A 114 3.98 -0.22 -6.04
#